data_ef7b4ae6b18d69618f0136840d4197b6
#
_entry.id   ef7b4ae6b18d69618f0136840d4197b6
#
_cell.length_a   1.000
_cell.length_b   1.000
_cell.length_c   1.000
_cell.angle_alpha   90.00
_cell.angle_beta   90.00
_cell.angle_gamma   90.00
#
_symmetry.space_group_name_H-M   'P 1'
#
loop_
_entity.id
_entity.type
_entity.pdbx_description
1 polymer ?
#
loop_
_entity_poly.entity_id
_entity_poly.type
_entity_poly.pdbx_seq_one_letter_code
_entity_poly.pdbx_strand_id
1 'polypeptide(L)'
;MEVALETYPDRTCSIDRLVTHPKLVAATKAGVKTQQRRDGVYGFPGESFDLVGETFVITDLSRQRIGDMTDEHAKAEGYPNLEMYKDIILRMHAGMTWNPDSLVWVHTFAAKIQE
;
A
#
# COMPACT_ATOMS: atom_id res chain seq x y z
N MET A 1 3.65 26.39 -10.87
CA MET A 1 4.04 25.76 -10.67
C MET A 1 4.27 24.64 -10.30
N GLU A 2 4.27 24.09 -10.22
CA GLU A 2 4.48 23.09 -10.01
C GLU A 2 5.25 22.38 -9.49
N VAL A 3 5.37 21.91 -9.34
CA VAL A 3 6.39 21.57 -8.81
C VAL A 3 6.53 20.44 -7.85
N ALA A 4 5.66 20.10 -7.15
CA ALA A 4 5.65 19.01 -6.22
C ALA A 4 5.89 17.66 -6.84
N LEU A 5 5.79 17.60 -8.11
CA LEU A 5 5.96 16.36 -8.85
C LEU A 5 7.35 15.75 -8.69
N GLU A 6 8.33 16.61 -8.46
CA GLU A 6 9.70 16.14 -8.39
C GLU A 6 10.03 15.44 -7.08
N THR A 7 9.09 15.45 -6.14
CA THR A 7 9.38 14.84 -4.85
C THR A 7 9.31 13.33 -4.84
N TYR A 8 8.77 12.71 -5.90
CA TYR A 8 8.70 11.25 -5.96
C TYR A 8 9.99 10.69 -6.57
N PRO A 9 10.51 9.61 -5.98
CA PRO A 9 11.66 8.93 -6.59
C PRO A 9 11.22 8.12 -7.80
N ASP A 10 12.18 7.54 -8.48
CA ASP A 10 11.89 6.65 -9.59
C ASP A 10 11.14 5.43 -9.10
N ARG A 11 10.37 4.83 -10.01
CA ARG A 11 9.65 3.60 -9.71
C ARG A 11 10.62 2.49 -9.34
N THR A 12 10.31 1.79 -8.27
CA THR A 12 11.14 0.69 -7.77
C THR A 12 10.70 -0.65 -8.37
N CYS A 13 9.39 -0.82 -8.56
CA CYS A 13 8.83 -2.10 -8.98
C CYS A 13 7.56 -1.86 -9.78
N SER A 14 7.11 -2.89 -10.50
CA SER A 14 5.90 -2.79 -11.30
C SER A 14 4.67 -2.62 -10.44
N ILE A 15 3.74 -1.79 -10.88
CA ILE A 15 2.47 -1.56 -10.20
C ILE A 15 1.67 -2.86 -10.07
N ASP A 16 1.87 -3.81 -10.98
CA ASP A 16 1.18 -5.09 -10.93
C ASP A 16 1.58 -5.92 -9.71
N ARG A 17 2.67 -5.59 -9.06
CA ARG A 17 3.15 -6.30 -7.89
C ARG A 17 2.75 -5.62 -6.59
N LEU A 18 1.96 -4.57 -6.66
CA LEU A 18 1.58 -3.80 -5.47
C LEU A 18 0.76 -4.64 -4.50
N VAL A 19 -0.27 -5.32 -4.98
CA VAL A 19 -1.13 -6.17 -4.15
C VAL A 19 -1.18 -7.55 -4.81
N THR A 20 -0.56 -8.54 -4.19
CA THR A 20 -0.43 -9.85 -4.83
C THR A 20 -0.98 -11.02 -4.01
N HIS A 21 -0.99 -10.91 -2.68
CA HIS A 21 -1.47 -12.01 -1.83
C HIS A 21 -2.98 -12.20 -2.02
N PRO A 22 -3.46 -13.43 -2.25
CA PRO A 22 -4.89 -13.65 -2.58
C PRO A 22 -5.87 -13.07 -1.56
N LYS A 23 -5.56 -13.15 -0.27
CA LYS A 23 -6.45 -12.60 0.75
C LYS A 23 -6.48 -11.07 0.69
N LEU A 24 -5.36 -10.45 0.36
CA LEU A 24 -5.29 -9.01 0.25
C LEU A 24 -5.96 -8.52 -1.03
N VAL A 25 -5.86 -9.31 -2.11
CA VAL A 25 -6.59 -9.02 -3.35
C VAL A 25 -8.09 -9.05 -3.05
N ALA A 26 -8.57 -10.07 -2.35
CA ALA A 26 -9.98 -10.17 -2.00
C ALA A 26 -10.44 -9.00 -1.13
N ALA A 27 -9.61 -8.60 -0.15
CA ALA A 27 -9.93 -7.48 0.72
C ALA A 27 -10.00 -6.16 -0.07
N THR A 28 -9.11 -6.01 -1.06
CA THR A 28 -9.13 -4.83 -1.92
C THR A 28 -10.40 -4.77 -2.75
N LYS A 29 -10.79 -5.91 -3.33
CA LYS A 29 -11.99 -5.97 -4.14
C LYS A 29 -13.24 -5.74 -3.30
N ALA A 30 -13.21 -6.10 -2.02
CA ALA A 30 -14.32 -5.89 -1.10
C ALA A 30 -14.37 -4.46 -0.55
N GLY A 31 -13.39 -3.64 -0.87
CA GLY A 31 -13.34 -2.26 -0.37
C GLY A 31 -12.79 -2.12 1.03
N VAL A 32 -12.33 -3.21 1.64
CA VAL A 32 -11.79 -3.19 2.99
C VAL A 32 -10.35 -2.70 3.00
N LYS A 33 -9.55 -3.16 2.03
CA LYS A 33 -8.15 -2.75 1.91
C LYS A 33 -8.05 -1.59 0.93
N THR A 34 -7.51 -0.47 1.39
CA THR A 34 -7.39 0.75 0.60
C THR A 34 -5.96 1.27 0.53
N GLN A 35 -5.03 0.64 1.21
CA GLN A 35 -3.62 1.06 1.22
C GLN A 35 -2.71 -0.14 1.17
N GLN A 36 -1.53 0.08 0.61
CA GLN A 36 -0.45 -0.89 0.62
C GLN A 36 0.85 -0.15 0.87
N ARG A 37 1.57 -0.57 1.90
CA ARG A 37 2.86 -0.01 2.25
C ARG A 37 3.96 -0.87 1.67
N ARG A 38 4.93 -0.22 1.03
CA ARG A 38 6.09 -0.86 0.43
C ARG A 38 7.33 -0.04 0.75
N ASP A 39 8.49 -0.66 0.69
CA ASP A 39 9.74 0.08 0.90
C ASP A 39 10.17 0.88 -0.32
N GLY A 40 9.45 0.76 -1.43
CA GLY A 40 9.73 1.50 -2.64
C GLY A 40 8.43 1.95 -3.31
N VAL A 41 8.58 2.59 -4.46
CA VAL A 41 7.45 3.11 -5.22
C VAL A 41 7.05 2.10 -6.30
N TYR A 42 5.82 1.62 -6.22
CA TYR A 42 5.26 0.67 -7.17
C TYR A 42 4.34 1.35 -8.19
N GLY A 43 3.85 2.54 -7.88
CA GLY A 43 3.01 3.30 -8.78
C GLY A 43 2.79 4.71 -8.28
N PHE A 44 2.33 5.58 -9.16
CA PHE A 44 2.13 7.00 -8.86
C PHE A 44 0.64 7.35 -8.93
N PRO A 45 0.22 8.43 -8.27
CA PRO A 45 -1.19 8.86 -8.35
C PRO A 45 -1.64 8.99 -9.79
N GLY A 46 -2.82 8.47 -10.08
CA GLY A 46 -3.38 8.45 -11.43
C GLY A 46 -3.13 7.18 -12.21
N GLU A 47 -2.17 6.36 -11.77
CA GLU A 47 -1.91 5.07 -12.43
C GLU A 47 -2.92 4.03 -11.96
N SER A 48 -3.25 3.10 -12.83
CA SER A 48 -4.23 2.07 -12.52
C SER A 48 -3.61 0.68 -12.60
N PHE A 49 -4.27 -0.27 -11.93
CA PHE A 49 -3.87 -1.66 -11.95
C PHE A 49 -5.12 -2.53 -11.83
N ASP A 50 -5.02 -3.75 -12.35
CA ASP A 50 -6.15 -4.68 -12.36
C ASP A 50 -5.94 -5.78 -11.33
N LEU A 51 -7.01 -6.12 -10.63
CA LEU A 51 -7.03 -7.27 -9.73
C LEU A 51 -8.23 -8.15 -10.11
N VAL A 52 -7.93 -9.23 -10.80
CA VAL A 52 -8.92 -10.26 -11.19
C VAL A 52 -10.17 -9.60 -11.80
N GLY A 53 -9.93 -8.86 -12.88
CA GLY A 53 -11.03 -8.29 -13.66
C GLY A 53 -11.60 -6.97 -13.16
N GLU A 54 -11.06 -6.44 -12.07
CA GLU A 54 -11.51 -5.16 -11.55
C GLU A 54 -10.35 -4.17 -11.54
N THR A 55 -10.58 -2.95 -11.99
CA THR A 55 -9.54 -1.93 -12.11
C THR A 55 -9.56 -1.00 -10.90
N PHE A 56 -8.37 -0.72 -10.37
CA PHE A 56 -8.18 0.21 -9.26
C PHE A 56 -7.22 1.31 -9.70
N VAL A 57 -7.30 2.46 -9.04
CA VAL A 57 -6.45 3.61 -9.36
C VAL A 57 -5.77 4.09 -8.08
N ILE A 58 -4.49 4.44 -8.19
CA ILE A 58 -3.77 5.04 -7.07
C ILE A 58 -4.22 6.49 -6.93
N THR A 59 -4.71 6.84 -5.75
CA THR A 59 -5.21 8.19 -5.48
C THR A 59 -4.22 9.04 -4.69
N ASP A 60 -3.27 8.41 -4.00
CA ASP A 60 -2.29 9.13 -3.20
C ASP A 60 -1.05 8.28 -2.99
N LEU A 61 0.10 8.94 -2.89
CA LEU A 61 1.38 8.29 -2.60
C LEU A 61 2.11 9.19 -1.60
N SER A 62 2.35 8.66 -0.40
CA SER A 62 2.98 9.45 0.66
C SER A 62 4.05 8.65 1.37
N ARG A 63 4.93 9.36 2.08
CA ARG A 63 6.00 8.76 2.86
C ARG A 63 5.60 8.70 4.32
N GLN A 64 5.93 7.61 5.00
CA GLN A 64 5.55 7.45 6.40
C GLN A 64 6.62 6.66 7.14
N ARG A 65 6.87 7.04 8.41
CA ARG A 65 7.63 6.18 9.31
C ARG A 65 6.70 5.05 9.72
N ILE A 66 7.21 3.82 9.68
CA ILE A 66 6.37 2.66 10.00
C ILE A 66 5.90 2.73 11.46
N GLY A 67 6.69 3.37 12.32
CA GLY A 67 6.33 3.55 13.74
C GLY A 67 5.15 4.47 13.96
N ASP A 68 4.76 5.25 12.95
CA ASP A 68 3.62 6.16 13.04
C ASP A 68 2.31 5.50 12.60
N MET A 69 2.35 4.21 12.23
CA MET A 69 1.12 3.51 11.87
C MET A 69 0.19 3.38 13.07
N THR A 70 -1.10 3.53 12.81
CA THR A 70 -2.16 3.38 13.81
C THR A 70 -3.00 2.16 13.47
N ASP A 71 -3.97 1.85 14.35
CA ASP A 71 -4.93 0.78 14.07
C ASP A 71 -5.73 1.07 12.81
N GLU A 72 -6.06 2.34 12.57
CA GLU A 72 -6.80 2.73 11.37
C GLU A 72 -5.98 2.46 10.11
N HIS A 73 -4.69 2.71 10.16
CA HIS A 73 -3.79 2.39 9.05
C HIS A 73 -3.73 0.89 8.81
N ALA A 74 -3.69 0.10 9.88
CA ALA A 74 -3.68 -1.35 9.75
C ALA A 74 -4.97 -1.86 9.11
N LYS A 75 -6.10 -1.25 9.46
CA LYS A 75 -7.38 -1.59 8.83
C LYS A 75 -7.38 -1.26 7.36
N ALA A 76 -6.79 -0.12 6.99
CA ALA A 76 -6.67 0.26 5.58
C ALA A 76 -5.79 -0.72 4.82
N GLU A 77 -4.85 -1.38 5.49
CA GLU A 77 -4.03 -2.44 4.90
C GLU A 77 -4.76 -3.78 4.80
N GLY A 78 -5.91 -3.90 5.46
CA GLY A 78 -6.71 -5.12 5.43
C GLY A 78 -6.60 -5.97 6.68
N TYR A 79 -6.11 -5.41 7.79
CA TYR A 79 -5.92 -6.15 9.04
C TYR A 79 -6.79 -5.57 10.14
N PRO A 80 -7.13 -6.37 11.16
CA PRO A 80 -8.03 -5.89 12.23
C PRO A 80 -7.43 -4.77 13.08
N ASN A 81 -6.11 -4.81 13.31
CA ASN A 81 -5.44 -3.82 14.15
C ASN A 81 -3.95 -3.85 13.87
N LEU A 82 -3.22 -2.91 14.46
CA LEU A 82 -1.79 -2.77 14.22
C LEU A 82 -0.99 -3.95 14.74
N GLU A 83 -1.38 -4.49 15.88
CA GLU A 83 -0.65 -5.61 16.48
C GLU A 83 -0.67 -6.82 15.56
N MET A 84 -1.83 -7.14 14.98
CA MET A 84 -1.92 -8.25 14.04
C MET A 84 -1.16 -7.97 12.75
N TYR A 85 -1.18 -6.72 12.29
CA TYR A 85 -0.41 -6.34 11.12
C TYR A 85 1.08 -6.60 11.35
N LYS A 86 1.62 -6.13 12.50
CA LYS A 86 3.02 -6.33 12.82
C LYS A 86 3.37 -7.82 12.89
N ASP A 87 2.52 -8.59 13.55
CA ASP A 87 2.75 -10.01 13.75
C ASP A 87 2.85 -10.74 12.41
N ILE A 88 1.93 -10.45 11.51
CA ILE A 88 1.89 -11.11 10.21
C ILE A 88 3.08 -10.68 9.34
N ILE A 89 3.40 -9.40 9.34
CA ILE A 89 4.53 -8.89 8.56
C ILE A 89 5.83 -9.54 9.02
N LEU A 90 6.03 -9.65 10.34
CA LEU A 90 7.25 -10.26 10.86
C LEU A 90 7.32 -11.75 10.56
N ARG A 91 6.18 -12.44 10.50
CA ARG A 91 6.16 -13.85 10.12
C ARG A 91 6.46 -14.05 8.64
N MET A 92 6.01 -13.13 7.80
CA MET A 92 6.19 -13.25 6.35
C MET A 92 7.62 -12.91 5.91
N HIS A 93 8.38 -12.23 6.75
CA HIS A 93 9.72 -11.76 6.41
C HIS A 93 10.72 -12.25 7.46
N ALA A 94 11.15 -13.51 7.29
CA ALA A 94 12.07 -14.14 8.24
C ALA A 94 13.31 -13.27 8.43
N GLY A 95 13.69 -13.09 9.70
CA GLY A 95 14.85 -12.27 10.02
C GLY A 95 14.59 -10.79 10.13
N MET A 96 13.39 -10.34 9.78
CA MET A 96 13.03 -8.94 9.88
C MET A 96 12.74 -8.56 11.33
N THR A 97 13.15 -7.36 11.73
CA THR A 97 12.75 -6.79 13.01
C THR A 97 11.93 -5.53 12.74
N TRP A 98 11.04 -5.22 13.69
CA TRP A 98 10.21 -4.02 13.55
C TRP A 98 11.03 -2.82 13.98
N ASN A 99 11.41 -1.99 13.01
CA ASN A 99 12.15 -0.77 13.27
C ASN A 99 11.22 0.43 13.06
N PRO A 100 10.77 1.09 14.13
CA PRO A 100 9.79 2.17 13.99
C PRO A 100 10.28 3.37 13.17
N ASP A 101 11.59 3.50 13.00
CA ASP A 101 12.15 4.60 12.22
C ASP A 101 12.22 4.31 10.73
N SER A 102 11.92 3.09 10.30
CA SER A 102 11.93 2.73 8.88
C SER A 102 10.89 3.52 8.13
N LEU A 103 11.27 4.00 6.94
CA LEU A 103 10.37 4.77 6.09
C LEU A 103 9.78 3.85 5.02
N VAL A 104 8.49 4.02 4.78
CA VAL A 104 7.78 3.26 3.75
C VAL A 104 7.02 4.22 2.86
N TRP A 105 6.63 3.73 1.69
CA TRP A 105 5.76 4.47 0.78
C TRP A 105 4.35 3.92 0.90
N VAL A 106 3.40 4.80 1.19
CA VAL A 106 1.99 4.43 1.36
C VAL A 106 1.27 4.69 0.05
N HIS A 107 0.83 3.62 -0.59
CA HIS A 107 0.04 3.70 -1.83
C HIS A 107 -1.43 3.59 -1.43
N THR A 108 -2.19 4.66 -1.66
CA THR A 108 -3.63 4.66 -1.40
C THR A 108 -4.35 4.49 -2.72
N PHE A 109 -5.38 3.65 -2.76
CA PHE A 109 -6.06 3.35 -4.02
C PHE A 109 -7.56 3.13 -3.77
N ALA A 110 -8.29 3.18 -4.87
CA ALA A 110 -9.74 2.98 -4.84
C ALA A 110 -10.16 2.34 -6.15
N ALA A 111 -11.34 1.71 -6.13
CA ALA A 111 -11.90 1.14 -7.34
C ALA A 111 -12.10 2.24 -8.37
N LYS A 112 -11.72 1.97 -9.62
CA LYS A 112 -11.92 2.94 -10.68
C LYS A 112 -13.38 2.93 -11.10
N ILE A 113 -13.98 4.12 -11.13
CA ILE A 113 -15.38 4.23 -11.49
C ILE A 113 -15.50 4.06 -12.99
N GLN A 114 -16.40 3.16 -13.42
CA GLN A 114 -16.68 2.93 -14.83
C GLN A 114 -17.86 3.80 -15.24
N GLU A 115 -17.71 4.48 -16.36
CA GLU A 115 -18.77 5.32 -16.89
C GLU A 115 -19.57 4.59 -17.96
#